data_597ffdd8d767e732fa24074ad1bc3361
#
_entry.id   597ffdd8d767e732fa24074ad1bc3361
#
_cell.length_a   1.000
_cell.length_b   1.000
_cell.length_c   1.000
_cell.angle_alpha   90.00
_cell.angle_beta   90.00
_cell.angle_gamma   90.00
#
_symmetry.space_group_name_H-M   'P 1'
#
loop_
_entity.id
_entity.type
_entity.pdbx_description
1 polymer ?
#
loop_
_entity_poly.entity_id
_entity_poly.type
_entity_poly.pdbx_seq_one_letter_code
_entity_poly.pdbx_strand_id
1 'polypeptide(L)'
;MLNFNLLEMPQIKYIHFIGIDGISMSGLAEILLSMGYKISGSDMKTSNKTRKLEKMGAKIYPYHSEDNIDNPDLVVYTAAIKEDNPEMVKARRLNIPLIDRATLLGQIMKKYPYSVAVSGTHGKTTTTSMIATIMLESSFDPTVHIGAQLESIGGTTRIGGDKYFIAEACEYCESFLKFYPYLAVILNIEYDHADYFKSIDHVKNTFLKFANLVPEDGYVVACADDANTMSILDSVKCKNRITYGIKSDSAMWTAKNIRLDDRGCSYFTVLRNKKKMGEIKLSVPGIHNASNSLAAIAACHTLGCDFASIQRGLANFTGAHQRFELKGVVDNIKVIDDYAHHPSEIKATLEAAGNLNHSRIWCVFQPHTYSRTKFLLDEFAVAFSGAHMVIVSDIYAAREADNGEIHSSIVAEKIRARGQKAIYISGFENIVDYLESNAAPGDIIITMGAGDICKVGEMFLDRKSKKVMAAG
;
A
#
# COMPACT_ATOMS: atom_id res chain seq x y z
N MET A 1 -20.50 -18.30 11.52
CA MET A 1 -19.89 -18.16 10.18
C MET A 1 -19.84 -19.53 9.56
N LEU A 2 -20.41 -19.72 8.37
CA LEU A 2 -20.25 -20.94 7.59
C LEU A 2 -18.74 -21.17 7.41
N ASN A 3 -18.26 -22.39 7.67
CA ASN A 3 -16.90 -22.82 7.32
C ASN A 3 -16.78 -22.86 5.79
N PHE A 4 -16.74 -21.66 5.16
CA PHE A 4 -16.59 -21.53 3.72
C PHE A 4 -15.15 -21.87 3.34
N ASN A 5 -14.96 -22.97 2.61
CA ASN A 5 -13.66 -23.35 2.05
C ASN A 5 -13.81 -23.55 0.53
N LEU A 6 -13.45 -22.52 -0.24
CA LEU A 6 -13.57 -22.53 -1.69
C LEU A 6 -12.89 -23.76 -2.32
N LEU A 7 -11.77 -24.22 -1.74
CA LEU A 7 -10.99 -25.35 -2.28
C LEU A 7 -11.66 -26.71 -2.04
N GLU A 8 -12.54 -26.80 -1.04
CA GLU A 8 -13.30 -28.02 -0.70
C GLU A 8 -14.71 -28.02 -1.31
N MET A 9 -15.03 -27.02 -2.15
CA MET A 9 -16.33 -26.87 -2.79
C MET A 9 -16.23 -27.02 -4.31
N PRO A 10 -16.05 -28.24 -4.84
CA PRO A 10 -15.84 -28.47 -6.28
C PRO A 10 -17.05 -28.10 -7.15
N GLN A 11 -18.21 -27.88 -6.55
CA GLN A 11 -19.40 -27.37 -7.22
C GLN A 11 -19.29 -25.90 -7.61
N ILE A 12 -18.45 -25.10 -6.93
CA ILE A 12 -18.22 -23.69 -7.30
C ILE A 12 -17.30 -23.66 -8.52
N LYS A 13 -17.84 -23.24 -9.64
CA LYS A 13 -17.12 -23.09 -10.92
C LYS A 13 -17.31 -21.74 -11.56
N TYR A 14 -18.41 -21.06 -11.23
CA TYR A 14 -18.76 -19.77 -11.79
C TYR A 14 -18.89 -18.72 -10.69
N ILE A 15 -18.07 -17.68 -10.75
CA ILE A 15 -17.99 -16.63 -9.72
C ILE A 15 -18.28 -15.25 -10.36
N HIS A 16 -19.18 -14.51 -9.74
CA HIS A 16 -19.51 -13.15 -10.15
C HIS A 16 -18.91 -12.12 -9.20
N PHE A 17 -18.29 -11.06 -9.75
CA PHE A 17 -17.63 -9.99 -9.00
C PHE A 17 -18.41 -8.68 -9.08
N ILE A 18 -18.82 -8.09 -7.95
CA ILE A 18 -19.43 -6.76 -7.87
C ILE A 18 -18.36 -5.75 -7.51
N GLY A 19 -18.03 -4.81 -8.43
CA GLY A 19 -16.90 -3.88 -8.33
C GLY A 19 -15.60 -4.47 -8.86
N ILE A 20 -15.64 -5.16 -10.00
CA ILE A 20 -14.51 -5.93 -10.57
C ILE A 20 -13.34 -5.07 -11.05
N ASP A 21 -13.55 -3.78 -11.39
CA ASP A 21 -12.47 -2.87 -11.82
C ASP A 21 -11.57 -2.40 -10.67
N GLY A 22 -11.96 -2.63 -9.42
CA GLY A 22 -11.11 -2.34 -8.26
C GLY A 22 -9.76 -3.08 -8.36
N ILE A 23 -8.66 -2.42 -7.95
CA ILE A 23 -7.27 -2.94 -8.06
C ILE A 23 -7.17 -4.37 -7.53
N SER A 24 -7.63 -4.61 -6.30
CA SER A 24 -7.56 -5.93 -5.69
C SER A 24 -8.59 -6.90 -6.28
N MET A 25 -9.78 -6.43 -6.64
CA MET A 25 -10.83 -7.29 -7.21
C MET A 25 -10.41 -7.86 -8.57
N SER A 26 -9.87 -7.01 -9.44
CA SER A 26 -9.38 -7.44 -10.76
C SER A 26 -8.23 -8.46 -10.63
N GLY A 27 -7.30 -8.24 -9.69
CA GLY A 27 -6.21 -9.18 -9.45
C GLY A 27 -6.68 -10.54 -8.95
N LEU A 28 -7.67 -10.58 -8.05
CA LEU A 28 -8.28 -11.84 -7.58
C LEU A 28 -9.02 -12.56 -8.71
N ALA A 29 -9.71 -11.81 -9.57
CA ALA A 29 -10.37 -12.38 -10.76
C ALA A 29 -9.32 -12.98 -11.73
N GLU A 30 -8.18 -12.34 -11.95
CA GLU A 30 -7.07 -12.90 -12.75
C GLU A 30 -6.56 -14.23 -12.18
N ILE A 31 -6.34 -14.30 -10.85
CA ILE A 31 -5.88 -15.53 -10.19
C ILE A 31 -6.91 -16.64 -10.38
N LEU A 32 -8.20 -16.36 -10.17
CA LEU A 32 -9.25 -17.38 -10.31
C LEU A 32 -9.44 -17.83 -11.75
N LEU A 33 -9.33 -16.92 -12.74
CA LEU A 33 -9.33 -17.30 -14.16
C LEU A 33 -8.18 -18.29 -14.49
N SER A 34 -6.98 -18.04 -13.94
CA SER A 34 -5.84 -18.93 -14.12
C SER A 34 -6.03 -20.30 -13.44
N MET A 35 -6.87 -20.35 -12.40
CA MET A 35 -7.26 -21.59 -11.72
C MET A 35 -8.39 -22.33 -12.44
N GLY A 36 -8.92 -21.78 -13.56
CA GLY A 36 -9.96 -22.42 -14.37
C GLY A 36 -11.39 -22.08 -13.96
N TYR A 37 -11.61 -21.11 -13.06
CA TYR A 37 -12.95 -20.63 -12.75
C TYR A 37 -13.52 -19.78 -13.90
N LYS A 38 -14.82 -19.91 -14.16
CA LYS A 38 -15.57 -18.98 -15.00
C LYS A 38 -15.83 -17.71 -14.20
N ILE A 39 -15.51 -16.56 -14.77
CA ILE A 39 -15.65 -15.27 -14.09
C ILE A 39 -16.59 -14.35 -14.88
N SER A 40 -17.45 -13.68 -14.16
CA SER A 40 -18.14 -12.47 -14.62
C SER A 40 -18.01 -11.37 -13.55
N GLY A 41 -18.30 -10.15 -13.93
CA GLY A 41 -18.35 -9.06 -12.95
C GLY A 41 -18.86 -7.77 -13.52
N SER A 42 -19.25 -6.87 -12.63
CA SER A 42 -19.78 -5.56 -12.92
C SER A 42 -18.96 -4.44 -12.29
N ASP A 43 -18.91 -3.29 -12.95
CA ASP A 43 -18.39 -2.05 -12.39
C ASP A 43 -19.00 -0.85 -13.12
N MET A 44 -19.09 0.31 -12.46
CA MET A 44 -19.55 1.57 -13.10
C MET A 44 -18.49 2.18 -14.00
N LYS A 45 -17.24 1.70 -13.91
CA LYS A 45 -16.11 2.13 -14.73
C LYS A 45 -15.48 0.91 -15.40
N THR A 46 -14.99 1.10 -16.61
CA THR A 46 -14.16 0.12 -17.32
C THR A 46 -12.78 0.70 -17.55
N SER A 47 -11.76 -0.09 -17.36
CA SER A 47 -10.37 0.33 -17.51
C SER A 47 -9.55 -0.73 -18.26
N ASN A 48 -8.25 -0.52 -18.36
CA ASN A 48 -7.35 -1.52 -18.92
C ASN A 48 -7.37 -2.83 -18.12
N LYS A 49 -7.72 -2.80 -16.82
CA LYS A 49 -7.84 -4.00 -15.99
C LYS A 49 -9.01 -4.87 -16.44
N THR A 50 -10.19 -4.30 -16.59
CA THR A 50 -11.37 -5.04 -17.09
C THR A 50 -11.16 -5.56 -18.50
N ARG A 51 -10.55 -4.77 -19.41
CA ARG A 51 -10.18 -5.23 -20.76
C ARG A 51 -9.21 -6.41 -20.74
N LYS A 52 -8.26 -6.43 -19.79
CA LYS A 52 -7.36 -7.58 -19.59
C LYS A 52 -8.17 -8.83 -19.18
N LEU A 53 -9.09 -8.70 -18.24
CA LEU A 53 -9.95 -9.79 -17.78
C LEU A 53 -10.83 -10.34 -18.90
N GLU A 54 -11.39 -9.47 -19.77
CA GLU A 54 -12.16 -9.89 -20.96
C GLU A 54 -11.32 -10.73 -21.92
N LYS A 55 -10.06 -10.30 -22.17
CA LYS A 55 -9.13 -11.08 -22.99
C LYS A 55 -8.79 -12.44 -22.37
N MET A 56 -8.84 -12.56 -21.04
CA MET A 56 -8.67 -13.82 -20.31
C MET A 56 -9.96 -14.67 -20.26
N GLY A 57 -11.09 -14.18 -20.81
CA GLY A 57 -12.36 -14.90 -20.89
C GLY A 57 -13.41 -14.51 -19.84
N ALA A 58 -13.21 -13.45 -19.07
CA ALA A 58 -14.25 -12.94 -18.17
C ALA A 58 -15.35 -12.21 -18.93
N LYS A 59 -16.59 -12.28 -18.43
CA LYS A 59 -17.71 -11.48 -18.92
C LYS A 59 -17.86 -10.22 -18.05
N ILE A 60 -17.68 -9.04 -18.62
CA ILE A 60 -17.72 -7.76 -17.91
C ILE A 60 -18.99 -6.98 -18.26
N TYR A 61 -19.63 -6.42 -17.22
CA TYR A 61 -20.80 -5.56 -17.35
C TYR A 61 -20.43 -4.12 -16.89
N PRO A 62 -20.68 -3.08 -17.72
CA PRO A 62 -20.29 -1.71 -17.41
C PRO A 62 -21.32 -0.97 -16.53
N TYR A 63 -22.15 -1.69 -15.79
CA TYR A 63 -23.21 -1.17 -14.91
C TYR A 63 -23.62 -2.24 -13.89
N HIS A 64 -24.26 -1.84 -12.80
CA HIS A 64 -24.89 -2.74 -11.84
C HIS A 64 -26.37 -2.96 -12.22
N SER A 65 -26.76 -4.24 -12.39
CA SER A 65 -28.14 -4.65 -12.65
C SER A 65 -28.38 -6.05 -12.08
N GLU A 66 -29.61 -6.32 -11.64
CA GLU A 66 -29.98 -7.67 -11.24
C GLU A 66 -29.81 -8.69 -12.39
N ASP A 67 -29.91 -8.23 -13.66
CA ASP A 67 -29.74 -9.11 -14.83
C ASP A 67 -28.31 -9.64 -14.99
N ASN A 68 -27.32 -9.00 -14.36
CA ASN A 68 -25.95 -9.47 -14.38
C ASN A 68 -25.73 -10.75 -13.54
N ILE A 69 -26.67 -11.05 -12.63
CA ILE A 69 -26.67 -12.29 -11.84
C ILE A 69 -27.35 -13.40 -12.66
N ASP A 70 -26.54 -14.11 -13.44
CA ASP A 70 -26.91 -15.22 -14.31
C ASP A 70 -26.43 -16.55 -13.68
N ASN A 71 -27.08 -16.92 -12.58
CA ASN A 71 -26.83 -18.14 -11.79
C ASN A 71 -25.35 -18.44 -11.48
N PRO A 72 -24.56 -17.49 -10.93
CA PRO A 72 -23.24 -17.82 -10.43
C PRO A 72 -23.34 -18.69 -9.18
N ASP A 73 -22.33 -19.53 -8.95
CA ASP A 73 -22.24 -20.36 -7.75
C ASP A 73 -21.81 -19.55 -6.51
N LEU A 74 -21.17 -18.40 -6.74
CA LEU A 74 -20.64 -17.52 -5.71
C LEU A 74 -20.65 -16.06 -6.22
N VAL A 75 -20.98 -15.13 -5.33
CA VAL A 75 -20.82 -13.70 -5.57
C VAL A 75 -19.77 -13.12 -4.62
N VAL A 76 -18.84 -12.35 -5.19
CA VAL A 76 -17.78 -11.64 -4.45
C VAL A 76 -18.00 -10.13 -4.57
N TYR A 77 -17.95 -9.42 -3.45
CA TYR A 77 -18.16 -7.98 -3.45
C TYR A 77 -17.05 -7.21 -2.71
N THR A 78 -16.84 -5.96 -3.10
CA THR A 78 -15.95 -5.04 -2.40
C THR A 78 -16.71 -4.23 -1.35
N ALA A 79 -16.02 -3.79 -0.30
CA ALA A 79 -16.59 -2.98 0.79
C ALA A 79 -17.19 -1.62 0.32
N ALA A 80 -16.90 -1.19 -0.90
CA ALA A 80 -17.49 0.01 -1.49
C ALA A 80 -18.94 -0.18 -1.96
N ILE A 81 -19.39 -1.42 -2.13
CA ILE A 81 -20.74 -1.76 -2.59
C ILE A 81 -21.71 -1.69 -1.41
N LYS A 82 -22.80 -0.94 -1.62
CA LYS A 82 -23.86 -0.80 -0.61
C LYS A 82 -24.77 -2.01 -0.58
N GLU A 83 -25.43 -2.23 0.55
CA GLU A 83 -26.35 -3.35 0.78
C GLU A 83 -27.57 -3.38 -0.15
N ASP A 84 -27.98 -2.21 -0.68
CA ASP A 84 -29.08 -2.01 -1.62
C ASP A 84 -28.69 -2.19 -3.09
N ASN A 85 -27.45 -2.57 -3.40
CA ASN A 85 -27.01 -2.84 -4.77
C ASN A 85 -27.89 -3.95 -5.39
N PRO A 86 -28.42 -3.76 -6.62
CA PRO A 86 -29.38 -4.69 -7.23
C PRO A 86 -28.82 -6.12 -7.38
N GLU A 87 -27.54 -6.29 -7.63
CA GLU A 87 -26.88 -7.59 -7.74
C GLU A 87 -26.79 -8.29 -6.38
N MET A 88 -26.45 -7.53 -5.30
CA MET A 88 -26.46 -8.04 -3.93
C MET A 88 -27.87 -8.52 -3.52
N VAL A 89 -28.89 -7.70 -3.81
CA VAL A 89 -30.28 -8.02 -3.48
C VAL A 89 -30.74 -9.27 -4.22
N LYS A 90 -30.45 -9.39 -5.52
CA LYS A 90 -30.81 -10.58 -6.32
C LYS A 90 -30.10 -11.83 -5.83
N ALA A 91 -28.78 -11.75 -5.55
CA ALA A 91 -28.00 -12.88 -5.05
C ALA A 91 -28.58 -13.42 -3.74
N ARG A 92 -28.98 -12.54 -2.81
CA ARG A 92 -29.66 -12.96 -1.56
C ARG A 92 -31.00 -13.61 -1.83
N ARG A 93 -31.81 -13.04 -2.73
CA ARG A 93 -33.13 -13.59 -3.10
C ARG A 93 -33.00 -15.02 -3.67
N LEU A 94 -31.93 -15.28 -4.42
CA LEU A 94 -31.64 -16.60 -5.01
C LEU A 94 -30.85 -17.54 -4.09
N ASN A 95 -30.53 -17.11 -2.84
CA ASN A 95 -29.71 -17.85 -1.88
C ASN A 95 -28.30 -18.17 -2.42
N ILE A 96 -27.74 -17.35 -3.32
CA ILE A 96 -26.37 -17.50 -3.81
C ILE A 96 -25.42 -17.02 -2.70
N PRO A 97 -24.38 -17.80 -2.35
CA PRO A 97 -23.40 -17.39 -1.37
C PRO A 97 -22.73 -16.06 -1.73
N LEU A 98 -22.61 -15.17 -0.74
CA LEU A 98 -21.99 -13.86 -0.86
C LEU A 98 -20.77 -13.80 0.08
N ILE A 99 -19.60 -13.48 -0.45
CA ILE A 99 -18.39 -13.24 0.35
C ILE A 99 -17.74 -11.93 -0.03
N ASP A 100 -17.12 -11.29 0.94
CA ASP A 100 -16.31 -10.11 0.66
C ASP A 100 -14.93 -10.45 0.10
N ARG A 101 -14.29 -9.45 -0.50
CA ARG A 101 -12.97 -9.54 -1.10
C ARG A 101 -11.89 -10.15 -0.18
N ALA A 102 -11.88 -9.78 1.11
CA ALA A 102 -10.85 -10.24 2.04
C ALA A 102 -11.04 -11.74 2.36
N THR A 103 -12.27 -12.20 2.47
CA THR A 103 -12.61 -13.62 2.62
C THR A 103 -12.11 -14.40 1.40
N LEU A 104 -12.38 -13.92 0.18
CA LEU A 104 -11.89 -14.58 -1.03
C LEU A 104 -10.35 -14.66 -1.06
N LEU A 105 -9.65 -13.55 -0.76
CA LEU A 105 -8.19 -13.53 -0.71
C LEU A 105 -7.66 -14.57 0.29
N GLY A 106 -8.24 -14.63 1.49
CA GLY A 106 -7.88 -15.64 2.48
C GLY A 106 -8.10 -17.09 1.96
N GLN A 107 -9.20 -17.34 1.24
CA GLN A 107 -9.44 -18.66 0.64
C GLN A 107 -8.42 -19.02 -0.43
N ILE A 108 -8.01 -18.06 -1.26
CA ILE A 108 -6.93 -18.25 -2.23
C ILE A 108 -5.61 -18.57 -1.52
N MET A 109 -5.27 -17.84 -0.45
CA MET A 109 -4.04 -18.06 0.34
C MET A 109 -3.92 -19.51 0.86
N LYS A 110 -5.02 -20.16 1.23
CA LYS A 110 -5.01 -21.56 1.69
C LYS A 110 -4.43 -22.55 0.68
N LYS A 111 -4.47 -22.22 -0.62
CA LYS A 111 -3.92 -23.08 -1.67
C LYS A 111 -2.39 -23.16 -1.60
N TYR A 112 -1.75 -22.17 -0.97
CA TYR A 112 -0.31 -22.02 -1.00
C TYR A 112 0.30 -22.39 0.36
N PRO A 113 1.19 -23.39 0.44
CA PRO A 113 1.80 -23.80 1.69
C PRO A 113 2.66 -22.70 2.35
N TYR A 114 3.23 -21.81 1.55
CA TYR A 114 4.05 -20.70 2.04
C TYR A 114 3.44 -19.36 1.65
N SER A 115 2.38 -18.97 2.37
CA SER A 115 1.73 -17.67 2.19
C SER A 115 2.39 -16.62 3.11
N VAL A 116 2.76 -15.48 2.52
CA VAL A 116 3.34 -14.33 3.21
C VAL A 116 2.30 -13.22 3.24
N ALA A 117 1.99 -12.72 4.43
CA ALA A 117 1.10 -11.59 4.64
C ALA A 117 1.84 -10.44 5.31
N VAL A 118 1.97 -9.31 4.61
CA VAL A 118 2.68 -8.12 5.11
C VAL A 118 1.67 -7.12 5.66
N SER A 119 1.73 -6.88 6.97
CA SER A 119 0.86 -5.98 7.71
C SER A 119 1.64 -4.84 8.38
N GLY A 120 0.92 -3.85 8.84
CA GLY A 120 1.43 -2.67 9.52
C GLY A 120 0.63 -1.44 9.12
N THR A 121 0.61 -0.40 9.91
CA THR A 121 -0.06 0.85 9.54
C THR A 121 0.61 1.41 8.29
N HIS A 122 1.94 1.41 8.21
CA HIS A 122 2.74 1.96 7.11
C HIS A 122 3.72 0.95 6.52
N GLY A 123 4.13 1.17 5.26
CA GLY A 123 5.20 0.39 4.60
C GLY A 123 4.75 -0.93 3.96
N LYS A 124 3.49 -1.33 4.09
CA LYS A 124 2.94 -2.60 3.56
C LYS A 124 3.31 -2.84 2.10
N THR A 125 2.89 -1.93 1.22
CA THR A 125 3.10 -2.02 -0.24
C THR A 125 4.58 -2.14 -0.59
N THR A 126 5.41 -1.26 -0.03
CA THR A 126 6.85 -1.23 -0.31
C THR A 126 7.52 -2.53 0.13
N THR A 127 7.23 -3.01 1.34
CA THR A 127 7.82 -4.25 1.86
C THR A 127 7.34 -5.48 1.08
N THR A 128 6.05 -5.55 0.74
CA THR A 128 5.49 -6.63 -0.10
C THR A 128 6.16 -6.66 -1.47
N SER A 129 6.38 -5.48 -2.07
CA SER A 129 7.07 -5.34 -3.35
C SER A 129 8.55 -5.75 -3.27
N MET A 130 9.25 -5.38 -2.19
CA MET A 130 10.63 -5.84 -1.95
C MET A 130 10.70 -7.36 -1.82
N ILE A 131 9.80 -7.98 -1.03
CA ILE A 131 9.73 -9.45 -0.89
C ILE A 131 9.49 -10.10 -2.25
N ALA A 132 8.52 -9.59 -3.03
CA ALA A 132 8.22 -10.12 -4.36
C ALA A 132 9.46 -10.06 -5.30
N THR A 133 10.14 -8.91 -5.34
CA THR A 133 11.33 -8.72 -6.18
C THR A 133 12.48 -9.63 -5.75
N ILE A 134 12.74 -9.77 -4.44
CA ILE A 134 13.76 -10.69 -3.91
C ILE A 134 13.45 -12.14 -4.29
N MET A 135 12.20 -12.58 -4.12
CA MET A 135 11.83 -13.97 -4.41
C MET A 135 11.96 -14.29 -5.90
N LEU A 136 11.63 -13.34 -6.79
CA LEU A 136 11.84 -13.49 -8.24
C LEU A 136 13.34 -13.62 -8.57
N GLU A 137 14.19 -12.79 -7.99
CA GLU A 137 15.65 -12.86 -8.15
C GLU A 137 16.26 -14.15 -7.58
N SER A 138 15.61 -14.74 -6.59
CA SER A 138 16.00 -16.02 -5.98
C SER A 138 15.48 -17.24 -6.76
N SER A 139 14.92 -17.04 -7.95
CA SER A 139 14.31 -18.08 -8.80
C SER A 139 13.14 -18.80 -8.13
N PHE A 140 12.52 -18.19 -7.13
CA PHE A 140 11.22 -18.61 -6.64
C PHE A 140 10.15 -18.11 -7.61
N ASP A 141 9.05 -18.81 -7.71
CA ASP A 141 7.94 -18.47 -8.61
C ASP A 141 6.68 -18.09 -7.81
N PRO A 142 6.67 -16.93 -7.09
CA PRO A 142 5.53 -16.58 -6.26
C PRO A 142 4.34 -16.07 -7.06
N THR A 143 3.13 -16.45 -6.62
CA THR A 143 1.94 -15.68 -6.92
C THR A 143 1.92 -14.46 -6.01
N VAL A 144 1.71 -13.27 -6.58
CA VAL A 144 1.84 -11.98 -5.89
C VAL A 144 0.56 -11.18 -6.06
N HIS A 145 0.07 -10.57 -4.97
CA HIS A 145 -1.09 -9.69 -4.97
C HIS A 145 -0.81 -8.45 -4.13
N ILE A 146 -0.62 -7.30 -4.77
CA ILE A 146 -0.19 -6.02 -4.18
C ILE A 146 -1.20 -4.93 -4.49
N GLY A 147 -1.35 -3.95 -3.59
CA GLY A 147 -2.26 -2.81 -3.76
C GLY A 147 -1.80 -1.72 -4.72
N ALA A 148 -0.56 -1.79 -5.24
CA ALA A 148 0.00 -0.82 -6.19
C ALA A 148 0.68 -1.52 -7.38
N GLN A 149 0.87 -0.80 -8.46
CA GLN A 149 1.63 -1.32 -9.62
C GLN A 149 3.11 -1.50 -9.25
N LEU A 150 3.66 -2.65 -9.60
CA LEU A 150 5.06 -3.00 -9.46
C LEU A 150 5.62 -3.43 -10.83
N GLU A 151 6.65 -2.74 -11.28
CA GLU A 151 7.23 -2.96 -12.61
C GLU A 151 7.75 -4.39 -12.79
N SER A 152 8.44 -4.93 -11.78
CA SER A 152 9.02 -6.27 -11.83
C SER A 152 8.02 -7.42 -12.05
N ILE A 153 6.72 -7.16 -11.80
CA ILE A 153 5.64 -8.12 -12.06
C ILE A 153 4.66 -7.67 -13.15
N GLY A 154 4.91 -6.50 -13.76
CA GLY A 154 4.08 -5.95 -14.85
C GLY A 154 2.66 -5.55 -14.43
N GLY A 155 2.41 -5.29 -13.13
CA GLY A 155 1.07 -4.95 -12.64
C GLY A 155 0.93 -5.00 -11.13
N THR A 156 -0.29 -5.25 -10.68
CA THR A 156 -0.64 -5.41 -9.25
C THR A 156 -0.73 -6.88 -8.83
N THR A 157 -0.77 -7.77 -9.82
CA THR A 157 -0.92 -9.21 -9.61
C THR A 157 -0.04 -9.96 -10.58
N ARG A 158 0.67 -10.96 -10.06
CA ARG A 158 1.44 -11.94 -10.82
C ARG A 158 0.94 -13.34 -10.48
N ILE A 159 0.71 -14.14 -11.47
CA ILE A 159 0.39 -15.56 -11.30
C ILE A 159 1.71 -16.34 -11.44
N GLY A 160 2.09 -17.00 -10.37
CA GLY A 160 3.26 -17.87 -10.29
C GLY A 160 2.89 -19.33 -10.10
N GLY A 161 3.82 -20.12 -9.56
CA GLY A 161 3.58 -21.51 -9.14
C GLY A 161 2.63 -21.62 -7.95
N ASP A 162 2.45 -22.83 -7.47
CA ASP A 162 1.49 -23.19 -6.41
C ASP A 162 2.10 -23.21 -4.99
N LYS A 163 3.36 -22.83 -4.85
CA LYS A 163 4.10 -22.97 -3.59
C LYS A 163 4.07 -21.71 -2.74
N TYR A 164 4.20 -20.52 -3.35
CA TYR A 164 4.37 -19.25 -2.65
C TYR A 164 3.28 -18.26 -3.02
N PHE A 165 2.71 -17.62 -2.02
CA PHE A 165 1.77 -16.52 -2.19
C PHE A 165 2.19 -15.32 -1.36
N ILE A 166 2.25 -14.13 -1.94
CA ILE A 166 2.66 -12.90 -1.26
C ILE A 166 1.54 -11.88 -1.39
N ALA A 167 1.06 -11.35 -0.26
CA ALA A 167 0.02 -10.33 -0.27
C ALA A 167 0.19 -9.29 0.83
N GLU A 168 -0.37 -8.10 0.59
CA GLU A 168 -0.59 -7.10 1.62
C GLU A 168 -1.77 -7.50 2.52
N ALA A 169 -1.61 -7.26 3.82
CA ALA A 169 -2.59 -7.55 4.84
C ALA A 169 -3.06 -6.25 5.53
N CYS A 170 -4.20 -5.72 5.05
CA CYS A 170 -4.78 -4.47 5.56
C CYS A 170 -5.56 -4.73 6.85
N GLU A 171 -5.27 -3.95 7.88
CA GLU A 171 -5.92 -3.99 9.19
C GLU A 171 -7.33 -3.41 9.20
N TYR A 172 -7.65 -2.54 8.24
CA TYR A 172 -8.94 -1.85 8.19
C TYR A 172 -10.12 -2.81 8.17
N CYS A 173 -11.11 -2.55 9.03
CA CYS A 173 -12.26 -3.41 9.26
C CYS A 173 -11.86 -4.86 9.59
N GLU A 174 -10.72 -5.06 10.23
CA GLU A 174 -10.18 -6.38 10.60
C GLU A 174 -10.06 -7.35 9.40
N SER A 175 -9.93 -6.81 8.17
CA SER A 175 -9.94 -7.59 6.92
C SER A 175 -8.89 -8.70 6.89
N PHE A 176 -7.69 -8.43 7.43
CA PHE A 176 -6.58 -9.39 7.46
C PHE A 176 -6.82 -10.59 8.41
N LEU A 177 -7.84 -10.53 9.31
CA LEU A 177 -8.21 -11.65 10.16
C LEU A 177 -8.88 -12.80 9.38
N LYS A 178 -9.18 -12.58 8.11
CA LYS A 178 -9.71 -13.60 7.18
C LYS A 178 -8.61 -14.36 6.43
N PHE A 179 -7.33 -14.02 6.67
CA PHE A 179 -6.16 -14.56 5.98
C PHE A 179 -5.62 -15.81 6.67
N TYR A 180 -4.77 -16.54 5.95
CA TYR A 180 -4.11 -17.76 6.42
C TYR A 180 -2.61 -17.68 6.14
N PRO A 181 -1.88 -16.80 6.85
CA PRO A 181 -0.45 -16.63 6.63
C PRO A 181 0.35 -17.78 7.23
N TYR A 182 1.31 -18.33 6.47
CA TYR A 182 2.41 -19.11 7.01
C TYR A 182 3.49 -18.22 7.63
N LEU A 183 3.74 -17.08 7.01
CA LEU A 183 4.63 -16.03 7.51
C LEU A 183 3.89 -14.69 7.56
N ALA A 184 3.75 -14.13 8.75
CA ALA A 184 3.22 -12.79 8.95
C ALA A 184 4.35 -11.79 9.21
N VAL A 185 4.31 -10.65 8.53
CA VAL A 185 5.21 -9.51 8.79
C VAL A 185 4.39 -8.40 9.44
N ILE A 186 4.88 -7.85 10.56
CA ILE A 186 4.29 -6.70 11.26
C ILE A 186 5.32 -5.58 11.29
N LEU A 187 5.06 -4.53 10.51
CA LEU A 187 6.02 -3.43 10.30
C LEU A 187 5.94 -2.39 11.42
N ASN A 188 4.75 -1.98 11.79
CA ASN A 188 4.47 -0.99 12.82
C ASN A 188 2.98 -1.02 13.17
N ILE A 189 2.62 -0.51 14.35
CA ILE A 189 1.25 -0.40 14.83
C ILE A 189 1.05 1.03 15.31
N GLU A 190 0.34 1.85 14.53
CA GLU A 190 -0.07 3.19 14.88
C GLU A 190 -1.60 3.30 14.89
N TYR A 191 -2.12 4.34 15.53
CA TYR A 191 -3.56 4.59 15.55
C TYR A 191 -3.97 5.28 14.24
N ASP A 192 -4.57 4.54 13.35
CA ASP A 192 -5.22 5.02 12.12
C ASP A 192 -6.64 4.44 12.02
N HIS A 193 -7.39 4.84 11.01
CA HIS A 193 -8.76 4.38 10.79
C HIS A 193 -9.68 4.60 12.02
N ALA A 194 -9.68 5.84 12.55
CA ALA A 194 -10.50 6.24 13.69
C ALA A 194 -12.01 6.11 13.48
N ASP A 195 -12.45 5.98 12.22
CA ASP A 195 -13.80 5.62 11.84
C ASP A 195 -14.19 4.17 12.23
N TYR A 196 -13.20 3.31 12.40
CA TYR A 196 -13.40 1.91 12.79
C TYR A 196 -12.81 1.56 14.16
N PHE A 197 -11.52 1.85 14.39
CA PHE A 197 -10.84 1.56 15.64
C PHE A 197 -11.16 2.59 16.72
N LYS A 198 -11.46 2.12 17.93
CA LYS A 198 -11.84 2.98 19.05
C LYS A 198 -10.64 3.48 19.86
N SER A 199 -9.51 2.80 19.78
CA SER A 199 -8.29 3.11 20.55
C SER A 199 -7.09 2.37 19.98
N ILE A 200 -5.88 2.79 20.36
CA ILE A 200 -4.63 2.07 20.03
C ILE A 200 -4.64 0.63 20.56
N ASP A 201 -5.25 0.37 21.70
CA ASP A 201 -5.36 -0.98 22.26
C ASP A 201 -6.28 -1.87 21.42
N HIS A 202 -7.33 -1.30 20.81
CA HIS A 202 -8.16 -2.03 19.84
C HIS A 202 -7.32 -2.43 18.62
N VAL A 203 -6.49 -1.51 18.07
CA VAL A 203 -5.57 -1.80 16.96
C VAL A 203 -4.58 -2.90 17.36
N LYS A 204 -3.89 -2.76 18.51
CA LYS A 204 -2.92 -3.75 19.01
C LYS A 204 -3.54 -5.14 19.19
N ASN A 205 -4.72 -5.22 19.77
CA ASN A 205 -5.44 -6.50 19.92
C ASN A 205 -5.80 -7.12 18.57
N THR A 206 -6.13 -6.31 17.58
CA THR A 206 -6.42 -6.78 16.22
C THR A 206 -5.16 -7.33 15.54
N PHE A 207 -4.00 -6.65 15.69
CA PHE A 207 -2.72 -7.17 15.21
C PHE A 207 -2.27 -8.45 15.95
N LEU A 208 -2.53 -8.56 17.26
CA LEU A 208 -2.28 -9.80 18.00
C LEU A 208 -3.14 -10.96 17.49
N LYS A 209 -4.43 -10.71 17.21
CA LYS A 209 -5.29 -11.74 16.57
C LYS A 209 -4.72 -12.16 15.23
N PHE A 210 -4.28 -11.21 14.40
CA PHE A 210 -3.66 -11.49 13.10
C PHE A 210 -2.38 -12.33 13.23
N ALA A 211 -1.46 -11.96 14.12
CA ALA A 211 -0.25 -12.73 14.38
C ALA A 211 -0.55 -14.17 14.85
N ASN A 212 -1.65 -14.36 15.58
CA ASN A 212 -2.11 -15.67 16.05
C ASN A 212 -2.84 -16.52 14.99
N LEU A 213 -3.00 -16.01 13.76
CA LEU A 213 -3.42 -16.84 12.60
C LEU A 213 -2.27 -17.68 12.04
N VAL A 214 -1.02 -17.31 12.34
CA VAL A 214 0.16 -18.05 11.93
C VAL A 214 0.19 -19.40 12.64
N PRO A 215 0.37 -20.54 11.93
CA PRO A 215 0.46 -21.86 12.53
C PRO A 215 1.71 -22.01 13.41
N GLU A 216 1.78 -23.06 14.23
CA GLU A 216 2.89 -23.24 15.18
C GLU A 216 4.27 -23.39 14.52
N ASP A 217 4.32 -23.97 13.32
CA ASP A 217 5.50 -24.14 12.48
C ASP A 217 5.77 -22.94 11.55
N GLY A 218 4.86 -21.97 11.51
CA GLY A 218 5.01 -20.74 10.75
C GLY A 218 5.92 -19.71 11.43
N TYR A 219 5.92 -18.47 10.91
CA TYR A 219 6.83 -17.42 11.36
C TYR A 219 6.12 -16.08 11.53
N VAL A 220 6.52 -15.32 12.55
CA VAL A 220 6.16 -13.91 12.72
C VAL A 220 7.41 -13.06 12.67
N VAL A 221 7.48 -12.13 11.72
CA VAL A 221 8.56 -11.13 11.56
C VAL A 221 8.05 -9.79 12.10
N ALA A 222 8.68 -9.23 13.11
CA ALA A 222 8.21 -8.08 13.86
C ALA A 222 9.28 -6.99 14.00
N CYS A 223 8.87 -5.72 13.84
CA CYS A 223 9.76 -4.56 14.02
C CYS A 223 10.07 -4.33 15.50
N ALA A 224 11.34 -4.44 15.87
CA ALA A 224 11.80 -4.17 17.23
C ALA A 224 11.93 -2.68 17.55
N ASP A 225 11.87 -1.81 16.54
CA ASP A 225 11.92 -0.36 16.73
C ASP A 225 10.54 0.24 17.03
N ASP A 226 9.46 -0.55 16.86
CA ASP A 226 8.09 -0.13 17.14
C ASP A 226 7.61 -0.72 18.48
N ALA A 227 7.37 0.17 19.45
CA ALA A 227 7.00 -0.22 20.80
C ALA A 227 5.65 -0.95 20.88
N ASN A 228 4.68 -0.58 20.03
CA ASN A 228 3.38 -1.22 19.98
C ASN A 228 3.47 -2.64 19.42
N THR A 229 4.26 -2.84 18.37
CA THR A 229 4.54 -4.18 17.82
C THR A 229 5.22 -5.06 18.87
N MET A 230 6.23 -4.53 19.57
CA MET A 230 6.91 -5.29 20.62
C MET A 230 5.99 -5.61 21.80
N SER A 231 5.06 -4.71 22.14
CA SER A 231 4.13 -4.93 23.27
C SER A 231 3.18 -6.12 23.09
N ILE A 232 2.94 -6.55 21.83
CA ILE A 232 2.08 -7.72 21.55
C ILE A 232 2.88 -9.00 21.32
N LEU A 233 4.19 -8.90 21.03
CA LEU A 233 5.00 -10.00 20.53
C LEU A 233 5.10 -11.18 21.53
N ASP A 234 5.16 -10.89 22.83
CA ASP A 234 5.22 -11.93 23.87
C ASP A 234 3.93 -12.75 23.97
N SER A 235 2.80 -12.18 23.55
CA SER A 235 1.49 -12.84 23.53
C SER A 235 1.20 -13.61 22.24
N VAL A 236 2.12 -13.58 21.28
CA VAL A 236 1.99 -14.33 20.03
C VAL A 236 2.27 -15.81 20.29
N LYS A 237 1.32 -16.67 19.83
CA LYS A 237 1.38 -18.14 20.06
C LYS A 237 2.48 -18.82 19.24
N CYS A 238 2.73 -18.35 18.02
CA CYS A 238 3.79 -18.86 17.16
C CYS A 238 5.14 -18.76 17.85
N LYS A 239 5.92 -19.86 17.86
CA LYS A 239 7.22 -19.93 18.53
C LYS A 239 8.33 -19.26 17.72
N ASN A 240 8.22 -19.24 16.42
CA ASN A 240 9.23 -18.71 15.51
C ASN A 240 9.03 -17.19 15.32
N ARG A 241 9.43 -16.41 16.31
CA ARG A 241 9.35 -14.96 16.32
C ARG A 241 10.70 -14.37 15.93
N ILE A 242 10.73 -13.63 14.84
CA ILE A 242 11.93 -13.01 14.25
C ILE A 242 11.79 -11.51 14.40
N THR A 243 12.78 -10.87 15.01
CA THR A 243 12.79 -9.42 15.17
C THR A 243 13.77 -8.74 14.22
N TYR A 244 13.41 -7.55 13.74
CA TYR A 244 14.32 -6.71 12.97
C TYR A 244 14.22 -5.25 13.45
N GLY A 245 15.30 -4.48 13.22
CA GLY A 245 15.32 -3.07 13.57
C GLY A 245 16.60 -2.37 13.13
N ILE A 246 16.52 -1.05 12.93
CA ILE A 246 17.67 -0.19 12.64
C ILE A 246 18.18 0.54 13.89
N LYS A 247 17.32 0.70 14.92
CA LYS A 247 17.62 1.36 16.20
C LYS A 247 17.90 0.33 17.31
N SER A 248 17.17 -0.77 17.32
CA SER A 248 17.24 -1.82 18.34
C SER A 248 18.45 -2.74 18.11
N ASP A 249 19.44 -2.68 19.01
CA ASP A 249 20.61 -3.58 18.99
C ASP A 249 20.31 -5.01 19.43
N SER A 250 19.14 -5.25 20.02
CA SER A 250 18.69 -6.58 20.48
C SER A 250 17.92 -7.35 19.41
N ALA A 251 17.55 -6.71 18.30
CA ALA A 251 16.85 -7.39 17.22
C ALA A 251 17.73 -8.47 16.57
N MET A 252 17.10 -9.56 16.10
CA MET A 252 17.79 -10.63 15.39
C MET A 252 18.45 -10.11 14.09
N TRP A 253 17.75 -9.29 13.33
CA TRP A 253 18.25 -8.65 12.12
C TRP A 253 18.42 -7.16 12.35
N THR A 254 19.63 -6.64 12.10
CA THR A 254 19.94 -5.21 12.32
C THR A 254 20.71 -4.64 11.14
N ALA A 255 20.57 -3.33 10.93
CA ALA A 255 21.37 -2.54 9.99
C ALA A 255 22.36 -1.67 10.75
N LYS A 256 23.61 -1.64 10.30
CA LYS A 256 24.69 -0.79 10.84
C LYS A 256 25.35 0.01 9.73
N ASN A 257 25.99 1.11 10.10
CA ASN A 257 26.71 1.97 9.18
C ASN A 257 25.83 2.47 8.03
N ILE A 258 24.58 2.86 8.35
CA ILE A 258 23.65 3.35 7.35
C ILE A 258 24.16 4.68 6.81
N ARG A 259 24.32 4.76 5.49
CA ARG A 259 24.74 5.96 4.75
C ARG A 259 23.76 6.21 3.62
N LEU A 260 23.58 7.44 3.22
CA LEU A 260 22.77 7.83 2.07
C LEU A 260 23.67 8.25 0.92
N ASP A 261 23.32 7.86 -0.30
CA ASP A 261 23.94 8.42 -1.51
C ASP A 261 23.27 9.78 -1.89
N ASP A 262 23.76 10.43 -2.95
CA ASP A 262 23.26 11.73 -3.43
C ASP A 262 21.78 11.68 -3.91
N ARG A 263 21.24 10.48 -4.06
CA ARG A 263 19.82 10.23 -4.39
C ARG A 263 18.99 9.88 -3.14
N GLY A 264 19.58 10.00 -1.94
CA GLY A 264 18.94 9.64 -0.68
C GLY A 264 18.71 8.13 -0.49
N CYS A 265 19.34 7.28 -1.32
CA CYS A 265 19.24 5.83 -1.23
C CYS A 265 20.19 5.27 -0.18
N SER A 266 19.70 4.32 0.62
CA SER A 266 20.46 3.78 1.74
C SER A 266 21.46 2.72 1.32
N TYR A 267 22.66 2.78 1.90
CA TYR A 267 23.69 1.75 1.89
C TYR A 267 24.04 1.36 3.32
N PHE A 268 24.04 0.07 3.67
CA PHE A 268 24.25 -0.37 5.05
C PHE A 268 24.73 -1.83 5.16
N THR A 269 25.34 -2.15 6.30
CA THR A 269 25.73 -3.51 6.67
C THR A 269 24.59 -4.22 7.39
N VAL A 270 24.21 -5.42 6.94
CA VAL A 270 23.20 -6.26 7.58
C VAL A 270 23.89 -7.24 8.53
N LEU A 271 23.38 -7.32 9.75
CA LEU A 271 23.77 -8.31 10.74
C LEU A 271 22.60 -9.23 11.08
N ARG A 272 22.86 -10.52 11.29
CA ARG A 272 21.95 -11.49 11.88
C ARG A 272 22.58 -12.06 13.16
N ASN A 273 21.92 -11.89 14.30
CA ASN A 273 22.47 -12.27 15.61
C ASN A 273 23.89 -11.72 15.80
N LYS A 274 24.08 -10.43 15.48
CA LYS A 274 25.37 -9.70 15.56
C LYS A 274 26.46 -10.18 14.59
N LYS A 275 26.21 -11.19 13.73
CA LYS A 275 27.15 -11.66 12.71
C LYS A 275 26.87 -10.96 11.38
N LYS A 276 27.90 -10.44 10.72
CA LYS A 276 27.80 -9.80 9.40
C LYS A 276 27.31 -10.80 8.35
N MET A 277 26.23 -10.46 7.68
CA MET A 277 25.68 -11.19 6.53
C MET A 277 26.20 -10.63 5.20
N GLY A 278 26.30 -9.31 5.09
CA GLY A 278 26.76 -8.61 3.90
C GLY A 278 26.31 -7.15 3.92
N GLU A 279 26.40 -6.52 2.77
CA GLU A 279 26.04 -5.12 2.59
C GLU A 279 24.85 -4.98 1.63
N ILE A 280 23.94 -4.10 1.93
CA ILE A 280 22.77 -3.80 1.08
C ILE A 280 22.91 -2.40 0.53
N LYS A 281 22.61 -2.27 -0.75
CA LYS A 281 22.42 -0.99 -1.43
C LYS A 281 20.98 -0.95 -1.94
N LEU A 282 20.20 0.04 -1.49
CA LEU A 282 18.86 0.26 -2.00
C LEU A 282 18.89 1.20 -3.20
N SER A 283 17.90 1.06 -4.08
CA SER A 283 17.66 1.98 -5.21
C SER A 283 16.47 2.91 -4.96
N VAL A 284 15.89 2.87 -3.77
CA VAL A 284 14.81 3.75 -3.31
C VAL A 284 15.27 4.61 -2.14
N PRO A 285 14.89 5.91 -2.10
CA PRO A 285 15.33 6.83 -1.08
C PRO A 285 14.61 6.63 0.26
N GLY A 286 15.20 7.18 1.32
CA GLY A 286 14.63 7.25 2.67
C GLY A 286 15.10 6.16 3.62
N ILE A 287 15.40 6.57 4.86
CA ILE A 287 15.85 5.65 5.94
C ILE A 287 14.76 4.63 6.31
N HIS A 288 13.48 5.01 6.23
CA HIS A 288 12.37 4.09 6.46
C HIS A 288 12.42 2.88 5.51
N ASN A 289 12.97 3.03 4.29
CA ASN A 289 13.15 1.92 3.36
C ASN A 289 14.29 0.98 3.76
N ALA A 290 15.27 1.44 4.54
CA ALA A 290 16.23 0.53 5.17
C ALA A 290 15.52 -0.38 6.20
N SER A 291 14.56 0.14 6.98
CA SER A 291 13.74 -0.66 7.89
C SER A 291 12.83 -1.65 7.12
N ASN A 292 12.11 -1.16 6.09
CA ASN A 292 11.26 -2.02 5.24
C ASN A 292 12.08 -3.16 4.59
N SER A 293 13.30 -2.86 4.14
CA SER A 293 14.18 -3.86 3.54
C SER A 293 14.67 -4.90 4.54
N LEU A 294 14.90 -4.54 5.81
CA LEU A 294 15.24 -5.53 6.85
C LEU A 294 14.08 -6.50 7.09
N ALA A 295 12.84 -6.03 7.08
CA ALA A 295 11.66 -6.89 7.15
C ALA A 295 11.62 -7.88 5.97
N ALA A 296 11.86 -7.37 4.74
CA ALA A 296 11.91 -8.19 3.54
C ALA A 296 13.07 -9.20 3.58
N ILE A 297 14.28 -8.79 4.02
CA ILE A 297 15.44 -9.67 4.21
C ILE A 297 15.09 -10.80 5.18
N ALA A 298 14.52 -10.46 6.35
CA ALA A 298 14.17 -11.43 7.37
C ALA A 298 13.15 -12.45 6.84
N ALA A 299 12.12 -11.99 6.15
CA ALA A 299 11.09 -12.85 5.56
C ALA A 299 11.66 -13.76 4.45
N CYS A 300 12.37 -13.20 3.48
CA CYS A 300 12.92 -13.96 2.34
C CYS A 300 13.98 -14.96 2.78
N HIS A 301 14.89 -14.57 3.67
CA HIS A 301 15.89 -15.47 4.21
C HIS A 301 15.26 -16.65 4.98
N THR A 302 14.16 -16.39 5.71
CA THR A 302 13.42 -17.44 6.44
C THR A 302 12.78 -18.44 5.47
N LEU A 303 12.35 -17.97 4.30
CA LEU A 303 11.79 -18.82 3.23
C LEU A 303 12.87 -19.53 2.40
N GLY A 304 14.16 -19.30 2.68
CA GLY A 304 15.27 -20.00 2.02
C GLY A 304 15.94 -19.24 0.90
N CYS A 305 15.65 -17.95 0.70
CA CYS A 305 16.40 -17.13 -0.24
C CYS A 305 17.85 -16.94 0.25
N ASP A 306 18.83 -17.14 -0.61
CA ASP A 306 20.23 -16.86 -0.30
C ASP A 306 20.49 -15.35 -0.23
N PHE A 307 21.52 -14.97 0.54
CA PHE A 307 21.77 -13.54 0.78
C PHE A 307 22.23 -12.79 -0.47
N ALA A 308 22.89 -13.43 -1.42
CA ALA A 308 23.33 -12.80 -2.68
C ALA A 308 22.12 -12.47 -3.58
N SER A 309 21.14 -13.35 -3.64
CA SER A 309 19.87 -13.07 -4.34
C SER A 309 19.06 -11.97 -3.65
N ILE A 310 19.06 -11.94 -2.31
CA ILE A 310 18.45 -10.85 -1.53
C ILE A 310 19.12 -9.50 -1.89
N GLN A 311 20.46 -9.46 -1.96
CA GLN A 311 21.19 -8.24 -2.34
C GLN A 311 20.81 -7.77 -3.74
N ARG A 312 20.77 -8.67 -4.74
CA ARG A 312 20.36 -8.33 -6.11
C ARG A 312 18.92 -7.83 -6.17
N GLY A 313 17.99 -8.53 -5.50
CA GLY A 313 16.58 -8.17 -5.50
C GLY A 313 16.33 -6.78 -4.93
N LEU A 314 16.99 -6.42 -3.83
CA LEU A 314 16.89 -5.09 -3.24
C LEU A 314 17.58 -4.01 -4.08
N ALA A 315 18.69 -4.32 -4.74
CA ALA A 315 19.35 -3.39 -5.66
C ALA A 315 18.52 -3.12 -6.93
N ASN A 316 17.77 -4.12 -7.40
CA ASN A 316 16.89 -4.03 -8.57
C ASN A 316 15.49 -3.46 -8.24
N PHE A 317 15.14 -3.34 -6.97
CA PHE A 317 13.87 -2.74 -6.56
C PHE A 317 13.90 -1.23 -6.74
N THR A 318 13.18 -0.72 -7.75
CA THR A 318 13.13 0.70 -8.13
C THR A 318 11.96 1.48 -7.49
N GLY A 319 11.16 0.82 -6.66
CA GLY A 319 9.99 1.40 -6.01
C GLY A 319 8.68 0.79 -6.49
N ALA A 320 7.59 1.20 -5.86
CA ALA A 320 6.23 0.90 -6.28
C ALA A 320 5.54 2.22 -6.71
N HIS A 321 4.55 2.11 -7.57
CA HIS A 321 3.80 3.28 -8.04
C HIS A 321 3.23 4.09 -6.86
N GLN A 322 3.32 5.41 -6.96
CA GLN A 322 2.94 6.37 -5.91
C GLN A 322 3.68 6.16 -4.56
N ARG A 323 4.91 5.68 -4.56
CA ARG A 323 5.77 5.57 -3.37
C ARG A 323 7.09 6.28 -3.62
N PHE A 324 7.12 7.59 -3.32
CA PHE A 324 8.24 8.50 -3.63
C PHE A 324 8.66 8.40 -5.11
N GLU A 325 7.68 8.36 -5.99
CA GLU A 325 7.87 8.14 -7.43
C GLU A 325 8.27 9.42 -8.12
N LEU A 326 9.43 9.44 -8.79
CA LEU A 326 9.81 10.56 -9.65
C LEU A 326 8.95 10.51 -10.92
N LYS A 327 8.00 11.44 -11.06
CA LYS A 327 7.12 11.56 -12.22
C LYS A 327 7.81 12.21 -13.43
N GLY A 328 8.78 13.08 -13.17
CA GLY A 328 9.55 13.75 -14.21
C GLY A 328 10.38 14.92 -13.70
N VAL A 329 11.18 15.47 -14.61
CA VAL A 329 11.97 16.68 -14.39
C VAL A 329 11.72 17.63 -15.55
N VAL A 330 11.36 18.86 -15.26
CA VAL A 330 11.16 19.92 -16.25
C VAL A 330 11.78 21.22 -15.74
N ASP A 331 12.53 21.92 -16.57
CA ASP A 331 13.20 23.17 -16.19
C ASP A 331 14.03 23.04 -14.88
N ASN A 332 14.70 21.90 -14.72
CA ASN A 332 15.42 21.51 -13.50
C ASN A 332 14.56 21.49 -12.23
N ILE A 333 13.22 21.35 -12.35
CA ILE A 333 12.28 21.12 -11.27
C ILE A 333 11.92 19.64 -11.25
N LYS A 334 12.14 18.96 -10.13
CA LYS A 334 11.75 17.57 -9.94
C LYS A 334 10.30 17.50 -9.46
N VAL A 335 9.50 16.63 -10.06
CA VAL A 335 8.13 16.34 -9.61
C VAL A 335 8.07 14.90 -9.10
N ILE A 336 7.72 14.76 -7.83
CA ILE A 336 7.63 13.49 -7.11
C ILE A 336 6.19 13.29 -6.66
N ASP A 337 5.70 12.06 -6.72
CA ASP A 337 4.39 11.66 -6.22
C ASP A 337 4.52 10.64 -5.09
N ASP A 338 3.76 10.83 -4.02
CA ASP A 338 3.73 9.91 -2.89
C ASP A 338 2.30 9.73 -2.34
N TYR A 339 1.96 8.50 -2.03
CA TYR A 339 0.68 8.12 -1.45
C TYR A 339 0.51 8.54 0.03
N ALA A 340 1.53 9.17 0.62
CA ALA A 340 1.56 9.61 2.01
C ALA A 340 0.32 10.44 2.37
N HIS A 341 -0.44 9.97 3.34
CA HIS A 341 -1.69 10.59 3.79
C HIS A 341 -1.86 10.55 5.32
N HIS A 342 -0.92 9.94 6.03
CA HIS A 342 -0.81 9.95 7.48
C HIS A 342 0.35 10.85 7.93
N PRO A 343 0.28 11.56 9.08
CA PRO A 343 1.35 12.44 9.54
C PRO A 343 2.74 11.79 9.61
N SER A 344 2.83 10.53 10.02
CA SER A 344 4.10 9.77 10.08
C SER A 344 4.67 9.54 8.68
N GLU A 345 3.83 9.23 7.67
CA GLU A 345 4.25 9.05 6.28
C GLU A 345 4.74 10.37 5.67
N ILE A 346 4.00 11.46 5.90
CA ILE A 346 4.36 12.81 5.40
C ILE A 346 5.74 13.21 5.91
N LYS A 347 6.01 13.01 7.22
CA LYS A 347 7.33 13.27 7.81
C LYS A 347 8.43 12.44 7.15
N ALA A 348 8.20 11.15 6.97
CA ALA A 348 9.17 10.24 6.33
C ALA A 348 9.45 10.62 4.87
N THR A 349 8.42 11.00 4.11
CA THR A 349 8.54 11.45 2.72
C THR A 349 9.29 12.77 2.62
N LEU A 350 8.99 13.75 3.48
CA LEU A 350 9.70 15.03 3.50
C LEU A 350 11.15 14.89 3.97
N GLU A 351 11.43 14.00 4.93
CA GLU A 351 12.79 13.66 5.34
C GLU A 351 13.57 13.03 4.16
N ALA A 352 12.97 12.11 3.42
CA ALA A 352 13.59 11.52 2.23
C ALA A 352 13.88 12.58 1.16
N ALA A 353 12.94 13.51 0.92
CA ALA A 353 13.12 14.60 -0.03
C ALA A 353 14.21 15.60 0.41
N GLY A 354 14.32 15.87 1.70
CA GLY A 354 15.35 16.73 2.27
C GLY A 354 16.78 16.22 2.07
N ASN A 355 16.94 14.90 1.85
CA ASN A 355 18.23 14.29 1.53
C ASN A 355 18.61 14.37 0.05
N LEU A 356 17.71 14.83 -0.82
CA LEU A 356 18.01 15.07 -2.23
C LEU A 356 18.64 16.47 -2.41
N ASN A 357 19.43 16.65 -3.47
CA ASN A 357 19.87 17.97 -3.84
C ASN A 357 18.67 18.81 -4.33
N HIS A 358 18.37 19.91 -3.63
CA HIS A 358 17.22 20.78 -3.90
C HIS A 358 17.48 22.22 -3.42
N SER A 359 16.74 23.17 -4.01
CA SER A 359 16.67 24.56 -3.52
C SER A 359 15.54 24.72 -2.49
N ARG A 360 14.32 24.30 -2.86
CA ARG A 360 13.12 24.38 -2.01
C ARG A 360 12.24 23.14 -2.24
N ILE A 361 11.45 22.78 -1.24
CA ILE A 361 10.46 21.69 -1.33
C ILE A 361 9.07 22.30 -1.25
N TRP A 362 8.28 22.12 -2.30
CA TRP A 362 6.87 22.45 -2.38
C TRP A 362 6.06 21.17 -2.10
N CYS A 363 5.33 21.14 -0.99
CA CYS A 363 4.48 20.02 -0.64
C CYS A 363 3.03 20.34 -1.02
N VAL A 364 2.47 19.62 -1.99
CA VAL A 364 1.06 19.72 -2.36
C VAL A 364 0.32 18.56 -1.72
N PHE A 365 -0.40 18.85 -0.64
CA PHE A 365 -1.03 17.83 0.18
C PHE A 365 -2.54 17.79 -0.02
N GLN A 366 -3.09 16.60 -0.30
CA GLN A 366 -4.52 16.33 -0.32
C GLN A 366 -4.90 15.54 0.93
N PRO A 367 -5.63 16.14 1.89
CA PRO A 367 -6.18 15.39 3.00
C PRO A 367 -7.12 14.30 2.50
N HIS A 368 -7.08 13.11 3.10
CA HIS A 368 -7.89 11.97 2.68
C HIS A 368 -8.87 11.61 3.79
N THR A 369 -10.16 11.69 3.47
CA THR A 369 -11.36 11.57 4.30
C THR A 369 -11.52 12.69 5.35
N TYR A 370 -12.77 13.04 5.61
CA TYR A 370 -13.12 14.07 6.61
C TYR A 370 -12.80 13.59 8.02
N SER A 371 -13.13 12.34 8.33
CA SER A 371 -12.90 11.73 9.64
C SER A 371 -11.43 11.73 10.03
N ARG A 372 -10.53 11.26 9.15
CA ARG A 372 -9.08 11.27 9.40
C ARG A 372 -8.54 12.69 9.53
N THR A 373 -8.96 13.59 8.64
CA THR A 373 -8.50 14.98 8.64
C THR A 373 -8.84 15.67 9.96
N LYS A 374 -10.06 15.47 10.46
CA LYS A 374 -10.50 16.00 11.76
C LYS A 374 -9.75 15.36 12.92
N PHE A 375 -9.62 14.04 12.91
CA PHE A 375 -9.02 13.28 14.00
C PHE A 375 -7.52 13.58 14.17
N LEU A 376 -6.75 13.67 13.05
CA LEU A 376 -5.30 13.89 13.06
C LEU A 376 -4.91 15.37 12.82
N LEU A 377 -5.83 16.32 13.07
CA LEU A 377 -5.62 17.73 12.75
C LEU A 377 -4.39 18.34 13.43
N ASP A 378 -4.17 18.00 14.71
CA ASP A 378 -3.04 18.53 15.49
C ASP A 378 -1.71 17.84 15.09
N GLU A 379 -1.74 16.57 14.69
CA GLU A 379 -0.60 15.82 14.16
C GLU A 379 -0.21 16.33 12.76
N PHE A 380 -1.21 16.65 11.91
CA PHE A 380 -0.94 17.31 10.61
C PHE A 380 -0.27 18.67 10.80
N ALA A 381 -0.66 19.43 11.82
CA ALA A 381 -0.09 20.75 12.07
C ALA A 381 1.45 20.76 12.22
N VAL A 382 2.05 19.62 12.59
CA VAL A 382 3.49 19.46 12.84
C VAL A 382 4.17 18.45 11.90
N ALA A 383 3.46 17.98 10.87
CA ALA A 383 3.99 16.95 9.98
C ALA A 383 4.85 17.49 8.83
N PHE A 384 4.78 18.80 8.53
CA PHE A 384 5.32 19.39 7.30
C PHE A 384 6.63 20.18 7.49
N SER A 385 7.33 20.01 8.61
CA SER A 385 8.53 20.78 8.95
C SER A 385 9.66 20.74 7.91
N GLY A 386 9.69 19.71 7.05
CA GLY A 386 10.66 19.58 5.95
C GLY A 386 10.30 20.34 4.67
N ALA A 387 9.08 20.91 4.56
CA ALA A 387 8.66 21.63 3.37
C ALA A 387 8.99 23.13 3.46
N HIS A 388 9.37 23.75 2.32
CA HIS A 388 9.47 25.21 2.21
C HIS A 388 8.10 25.88 2.23
N MET A 389 7.13 25.28 1.53
CA MET A 389 5.75 25.72 1.44
C MET A 389 4.82 24.51 1.36
N VAL A 390 3.72 24.54 2.09
CA VAL A 390 2.66 23.55 2.04
C VAL A 390 1.44 24.13 1.31
N ILE A 391 0.99 23.48 0.27
CA ILE A 391 -0.26 23.79 -0.43
C ILE A 391 -1.25 22.70 -0.07
N VAL A 392 -2.29 23.06 0.67
CA VAL A 392 -3.35 22.11 1.05
C VAL A 392 -4.47 22.22 0.02
N SER A 393 -4.82 21.13 -0.65
CA SER A 393 -5.94 21.06 -1.59
C SER A 393 -7.26 20.70 -0.88
N ASP A 394 -8.34 20.60 -1.63
CA ASP A 394 -9.63 20.12 -1.14
C ASP A 394 -9.50 18.69 -0.56
N ILE A 395 -10.30 18.38 0.48
CA ILE A 395 -10.33 17.03 1.06
C ILE A 395 -10.86 16.03 0.02
N TYR A 396 -10.14 14.92 -0.16
CA TYR A 396 -10.64 13.79 -0.93
C TYR A 396 -11.60 12.97 -0.05
N ALA A 397 -12.88 13.08 -0.33
CA ALA A 397 -13.93 12.48 0.50
C ALA A 397 -13.93 10.95 0.51
N ALA A 398 -13.38 10.30 -0.54
CA ALA A 398 -13.48 8.85 -0.77
C ALA A 398 -14.95 8.38 -0.71
N ARG A 399 -15.34 7.73 0.38
CA ARG A 399 -16.71 7.23 0.61
C ARG A 399 -17.50 8.01 1.65
N GLU A 400 -16.89 9.03 2.26
CA GLU A 400 -17.54 9.86 3.27
C GLU A 400 -18.36 10.98 2.63
N ALA A 401 -19.44 11.39 3.29
CA ALA A 401 -20.17 12.60 2.94
C ALA A 401 -19.57 13.78 3.68
N ASP A 402 -19.55 14.94 3.06
CA ASP A 402 -19.19 16.17 3.73
C ASP A 402 -20.31 16.58 4.70
N ASN A 403 -19.98 16.64 5.98
CA ASN A 403 -20.88 17.06 7.06
C ASN A 403 -20.58 18.49 7.56
N GLY A 404 -19.65 19.20 6.89
CA GLY A 404 -19.26 20.57 7.23
C GLY A 404 -18.42 20.72 8.52
N GLU A 405 -17.98 19.63 9.14
CA GLU A 405 -17.23 19.68 10.42
C GLU A 405 -15.75 20.05 10.25
N ILE A 406 -15.18 19.80 9.09
CA ILE A 406 -13.76 20.08 8.80
C ILE A 406 -13.59 20.53 7.34
N HIS A 407 -12.72 21.51 7.13
CA HIS A 407 -12.36 22.02 5.82
C HIS A 407 -10.83 22.13 5.70
N SER A 408 -10.29 21.98 4.48
CA SER A 408 -8.84 22.04 4.24
C SER A 408 -8.18 23.35 4.66
N SER A 409 -8.93 24.47 4.63
CA SER A 409 -8.40 25.77 5.13
C SER A 409 -8.00 25.71 6.60
N ILE A 410 -8.75 24.96 7.43
CA ILE A 410 -8.45 24.77 8.86
C ILE A 410 -7.11 24.03 9.03
N VAL A 411 -6.83 23.03 8.16
CA VAL A 411 -5.54 22.33 8.15
C VAL A 411 -4.41 23.32 7.86
N ALA A 412 -4.56 24.13 6.81
CA ALA A 412 -3.56 25.15 6.45
C ALA A 412 -3.36 26.18 7.56
N GLU A 413 -4.43 26.62 8.26
CA GLU A 413 -4.35 27.53 9.40
C GLU A 413 -3.60 26.91 10.59
N LYS A 414 -3.89 25.66 10.92
CA LYS A 414 -3.20 24.94 11.99
C LYS A 414 -1.71 24.77 11.70
N ILE A 415 -1.33 24.47 10.45
CA ILE A 415 0.08 24.40 10.01
C ILE A 415 0.77 25.76 10.19
N ARG A 416 0.10 26.86 9.77
CA ARG A 416 0.65 28.23 9.95
C ARG A 416 0.82 28.59 11.41
N ALA A 417 -0.13 28.21 12.27
CA ALA A 417 -0.07 28.45 13.72
C ALA A 417 1.15 27.78 14.38
N ARG A 418 1.75 26.78 13.74
CA ARG A 418 3.00 26.12 14.17
C ARG A 418 4.26 26.72 13.51
N GLY A 419 4.13 27.85 12.80
CA GLY A 419 5.25 28.56 12.18
C GLY A 419 5.66 28.06 10.80
N GLN A 420 4.97 27.05 10.24
CA GLN A 420 5.23 26.53 8.89
C GLN A 420 4.42 27.32 7.86
N LYS A 421 5.03 27.67 6.72
CA LYS A 421 4.31 28.31 5.61
C LYS A 421 3.31 27.36 4.99
N ALA A 422 2.03 27.74 4.97
CA ALA A 422 0.97 26.94 4.37
C ALA A 422 -0.13 27.80 3.78
N ILE A 423 -0.72 27.36 2.68
CA ILE A 423 -1.89 27.98 2.04
C ILE A 423 -2.90 26.88 1.67
N TYR A 424 -4.17 27.24 1.64
CA TYR A 424 -5.21 26.44 1.03
C TYR A 424 -5.52 26.98 -0.37
N ILE A 425 -5.58 26.11 -1.36
CA ILE A 425 -5.96 26.43 -2.73
C ILE A 425 -6.93 25.35 -3.20
N SER A 426 -8.15 25.77 -3.56
CA SER A 426 -9.16 24.89 -4.16
C SER A 426 -8.92 24.72 -5.66
N GLY A 427 -9.11 23.49 -6.15
CA GLY A 427 -9.01 23.14 -7.55
C GLY A 427 -7.57 22.96 -8.04
N PHE A 428 -7.34 21.89 -8.80
CA PHE A 428 -5.99 21.51 -9.26
C PHE A 428 -5.38 22.53 -10.23
N GLU A 429 -6.19 23.13 -11.10
CA GLU A 429 -5.73 24.17 -12.04
C GLU A 429 -5.12 25.37 -11.30
N ASN A 430 -5.80 25.85 -10.24
CA ASN A 430 -5.32 26.96 -9.42
C ASN A 430 -4.01 26.62 -8.68
N ILE A 431 -3.87 25.37 -8.25
CA ILE A 431 -2.63 24.89 -7.63
C ILE A 431 -1.47 24.89 -8.65
N VAL A 432 -1.74 24.42 -9.87
CA VAL A 432 -0.74 24.44 -10.96
C VAL A 432 -0.34 25.85 -11.32
N ASP A 433 -1.29 26.78 -11.46
CA ASP A 433 -1.03 28.21 -11.75
C ASP A 433 -0.15 28.84 -10.67
N TYR A 434 -0.42 28.51 -9.40
CA TYR A 434 0.39 28.98 -8.28
C TYR A 434 1.81 28.42 -8.33
N LEU A 435 1.96 27.12 -8.60
CA LEU A 435 3.27 26.48 -8.73
C LEU A 435 4.06 27.02 -9.92
N GLU A 436 3.45 27.22 -11.09
CA GLU A 436 4.09 27.81 -12.27
C GLU A 436 4.64 29.22 -12.01
N SER A 437 3.94 30.00 -11.18
CA SER A 437 4.34 31.37 -10.84
C SER A 437 5.42 31.46 -9.77
N ASN A 438 5.61 30.42 -8.96
CA ASN A 438 6.46 30.49 -7.76
C ASN A 438 7.60 29.49 -7.73
N ALA A 439 7.47 28.32 -8.38
CA ALA A 439 8.54 27.32 -8.43
C ALA A 439 9.66 27.74 -9.41
N ALA A 440 10.89 27.45 -9.05
CA ALA A 440 12.08 27.82 -9.81
C ALA A 440 13.01 26.61 -10.02
N PRO A 441 13.95 26.70 -10.99
CA PRO A 441 14.94 25.63 -11.21
C PRO A 441 15.67 25.23 -9.94
N GLY A 442 15.79 23.93 -9.72
CA GLY A 442 16.37 23.33 -8.50
C GLY A 442 15.34 23.02 -7.42
N ASP A 443 14.08 23.40 -7.57
CA ASP A 443 13.02 23.05 -6.62
C ASP A 443 12.56 21.59 -6.80
N ILE A 444 11.97 21.06 -5.72
CA ILE A 444 11.22 19.80 -5.73
C ILE A 444 9.74 20.13 -5.48
N ILE A 445 8.86 19.61 -6.30
CA ILE A 445 7.41 19.59 -6.08
C ILE A 445 7.04 18.15 -5.68
N ILE A 446 6.38 18.00 -4.53
CA ILE A 446 5.91 16.69 -4.07
C ILE A 446 4.40 16.74 -3.93
N THR A 447 3.68 15.92 -4.70
CA THR A 447 2.26 15.65 -4.50
C THR A 447 2.11 14.53 -3.48
N MET A 448 1.29 14.75 -2.43
CA MET A 448 1.06 13.80 -1.35
C MET A 448 -0.41 13.57 -1.09
N GLY A 449 -0.85 12.33 -1.10
CA GLY A 449 -2.23 11.96 -0.76
C GLY A 449 -2.67 10.63 -1.35
N ALA A 450 -3.66 10.01 -0.72
CA ALA A 450 -4.26 8.74 -1.17
C ALA A 450 -5.40 8.92 -2.18
N GLY A 451 -5.66 10.16 -2.64
CA GLY A 451 -6.66 10.50 -3.62
C GLY A 451 -6.08 10.65 -5.04
N ASP A 452 -6.40 11.77 -5.67
CA ASP A 452 -6.04 12.05 -7.07
C ASP A 452 -5.12 13.27 -7.24
N ILE A 453 -4.43 13.67 -6.17
CA ILE A 453 -3.52 14.83 -6.15
C ILE A 453 -2.32 14.66 -7.11
N CYS A 454 -1.94 13.44 -7.45
CA CYS A 454 -0.91 13.15 -8.45
C CYS A 454 -1.15 13.88 -9.77
N LYS A 455 -2.41 14.13 -10.13
CA LYS A 455 -2.80 14.91 -11.32
C LYS A 455 -2.18 16.31 -11.34
N VAL A 456 -1.99 16.95 -10.18
CA VAL A 456 -1.36 18.27 -10.10
C VAL A 456 0.07 18.21 -10.62
N GLY A 457 0.83 17.20 -10.20
CA GLY A 457 2.20 16.98 -10.69
C GLY A 457 2.25 16.70 -12.20
N GLU A 458 1.33 15.86 -12.69
CA GLU A 458 1.21 15.52 -14.11
C GLU A 458 0.83 16.76 -14.95
N MET A 459 -0.13 17.54 -14.51
CA MET A 459 -0.55 18.79 -15.17
C MET A 459 0.58 19.82 -15.19
N PHE A 460 1.33 19.96 -14.10
CA PHE A 460 2.48 20.87 -14.02
C PHE A 460 3.55 20.47 -15.03
N LEU A 461 3.92 19.20 -15.09
CA LEU A 461 4.88 18.67 -16.05
C LEU A 461 4.45 18.92 -17.50
N ASP A 462 3.19 18.62 -17.83
CA ASP A 462 2.65 18.78 -19.18
C ASP A 462 2.65 20.28 -19.61
N ARG A 463 2.18 21.19 -18.76
CA ARG A 463 2.15 22.61 -19.05
C ARG A 463 3.53 23.23 -19.22
N LYS A 464 4.45 22.94 -18.29
CA LYS A 464 5.83 23.46 -18.35
C LYS A 464 6.58 22.91 -19.56
N SER A 465 6.43 21.63 -19.89
CA SER A 465 7.05 21.03 -21.09
C SER A 465 6.59 21.70 -22.36
N LYS A 466 5.28 22.00 -22.50
CA LYS A 466 4.75 22.73 -23.64
C LYS A 466 5.30 24.14 -23.76
N LYS A 467 5.47 24.86 -22.63
CA LYS A 467 6.06 26.21 -22.60
C LYS A 467 7.54 26.20 -23.02
N VAL A 468 8.31 25.24 -22.53
CA VAL A 468 9.73 25.08 -22.89
C VAL A 468 9.88 24.79 -24.38
N MET A 469 9.04 23.88 -24.95
CA MET A 469 9.04 23.59 -26.38
C MET A 469 8.60 24.79 -27.25
N ALA A 470 7.75 25.67 -26.76
CA ALA A 470 7.32 26.85 -27.48
C ALA A 470 8.31 28.02 -27.41
N ALA A 471 9.26 27.99 -26.47
CA ALA A 471 10.27 29.03 -26.27
C ALA A 471 11.65 28.69 -26.91
N GLY A 472 11.88 27.45 -27.35
CA GLY A 472 13.06 26.99 -28.07
C GLY A 472 12.77 26.75 -29.55
#